data_187f4502feb1f1b86312169865ce1757
#
_entry.id   187f4502feb1f1b86312169865ce1757
#
_cell.length_a   1.000
_cell.length_b   1.000
_cell.length_c   1.000
_cell.angle_alpha   90.00
_cell.angle_beta   90.00
_cell.angle_gamma   90.00
#
_symmetry.space_group_name_H-M   'P 1'
#
loop_
_entity.id
_entity.type
_entity.pdbx_description
1 polymer ?
#
loop_
_entity_poly.entity_id
_entity_poly.type
_entity_poly.pdbx_seq_one_letter_code
_entity_poly.pdbx_strand_id
1 'polypeptide(L)'
;RLVDISRLPELTQVSEDPVSHEVIIGGAMTFNRITDHPLLRERYPLLVQACHTVGSHQIRNRATIGGNIVNAAPCGDSIPPAILYDARIELRSLNGVRTLGLAEFLLSGYKTQRQPDELLTKVILPPPARPQAKGFYHQLGRRNALNITRQSLSALLDFADDGTVSYCRLVDGALFSKPQRLLDIERCLLGKPLNSDTINSACEVLDKLIYAAIGKRWSAAYKQPVFVNMFRDMMAEAQRASGI
;
A
#
# COMPACT_ATOMS: atom_id res chain seq x y z
N ARG A 1 -13.69 28.53 -8.86
CA ARG A 1 -12.59 29.15 -8.13
C ARG A 1 -11.63 28.05 -7.69
N LEU A 2 -10.32 28.23 -7.92
CA LEU A 2 -9.26 27.33 -7.44
C LEU A 2 -8.52 28.02 -6.30
N VAL A 3 -8.12 27.22 -5.30
CA VAL A 3 -7.29 27.67 -4.16
C VAL A 3 -6.04 26.78 -4.15
N ASP A 4 -4.87 27.41 -4.27
CA ASP A 4 -3.58 26.70 -4.18
C ASP A 4 -3.19 26.51 -2.71
N ILE A 5 -3.08 25.24 -2.29
CA ILE A 5 -2.67 24.83 -0.94
C ILE A 5 -1.23 24.27 -0.90
N SER A 6 -0.54 24.25 -2.02
CA SER A 6 0.78 23.60 -2.16
C SER A 6 1.89 24.26 -1.35
N ARG A 7 1.65 25.48 -0.83
CA ARG A 7 2.62 26.26 -0.06
C ARG A 7 2.30 26.34 1.44
N LEU A 8 1.25 25.68 1.90
CA LEU A 8 0.91 25.65 3.33
C LEU A 8 1.89 24.73 4.07
N PRO A 9 2.72 25.26 5.01
CA PRO A 9 3.76 24.47 5.67
C PRO A 9 3.21 23.23 6.35
N GLU A 10 2.08 23.33 7.04
CA GLU A 10 1.40 22.24 7.74
C GLU A 10 0.96 21.09 6.84
N LEU A 11 0.80 21.35 5.53
CA LEU A 11 0.41 20.33 4.55
C LEU A 11 1.62 19.76 3.78
N THR A 12 2.81 20.34 3.94
CA THR A 12 3.99 20.01 3.12
C THR A 12 5.18 19.51 3.94
N GLN A 13 4.97 19.14 5.20
CA GLN A 13 6.02 18.67 6.11
C GLN A 13 5.82 17.20 6.48
N VAL A 14 6.90 16.58 6.93
CA VAL A 14 6.90 15.33 7.68
C VAL A 14 7.36 15.63 9.09
N SER A 15 6.63 15.15 10.08
CA SER A 15 6.97 15.27 11.49
C SER A 15 6.77 13.94 12.20
N GLU A 16 7.41 13.79 13.35
CA GLU A 16 7.18 12.68 14.27
C GLU A 16 6.51 13.23 15.53
N ASP A 17 5.45 12.56 15.98
CA ASP A 17 4.87 12.83 17.28
C ASP A 17 5.81 12.31 18.38
N PRO A 18 6.26 13.15 19.32
CA PRO A 18 7.27 12.77 20.31
C PRO A 18 6.77 11.77 21.35
N VAL A 19 5.47 11.56 21.47
CA VAL A 19 4.86 10.66 22.47
C VAL A 19 4.44 9.33 21.83
N SER A 20 3.70 9.39 20.72
CA SER A 20 3.20 8.19 20.04
C SER A 20 4.21 7.60 19.05
N HIS A 21 5.26 8.35 18.69
CA HIS A 21 6.21 8.01 17.63
C HIS A 21 5.57 7.81 16.26
N GLU A 22 4.36 8.30 16.07
CA GLU A 22 3.68 8.29 14.78
C GLU A 22 4.34 9.28 13.83
N VAL A 23 4.51 8.87 12.58
CA VAL A 23 5.03 9.76 11.55
C VAL A 23 3.85 10.38 10.79
N ILE A 24 3.80 11.70 10.78
CA ILE A 24 2.75 12.50 10.17
C ILE A 24 3.27 13.09 8.86
N ILE A 25 2.62 12.77 7.76
CA ILE A 25 2.91 13.30 6.43
C ILE A 25 1.80 14.28 6.06
N GLY A 26 2.12 15.52 5.76
CA GLY A 26 1.16 16.52 5.28
C GLY A 26 0.52 16.11 3.95
N GLY A 27 -0.79 16.35 3.80
CA GLY A 27 -1.57 15.90 2.64
C GLY A 27 -1.10 16.47 1.28
N ALA A 28 -0.43 17.63 1.28
CA ALA A 28 0.16 18.22 0.07
C ALA A 28 1.65 17.82 -0.15
N MET A 29 2.18 16.87 0.63
CA MET A 29 3.53 16.36 0.44
C MET A 29 3.65 15.65 -0.90
N THR A 30 4.61 16.07 -1.72
CA THR A 30 4.83 15.50 -3.06
C THR A 30 5.57 14.15 -2.99
N PHE A 31 5.37 13.30 -3.97
CA PHE A 31 6.01 11.97 -3.99
C PHE A 31 7.54 12.05 -4.00
N ASN A 32 8.16 12.99 -4.74
CA ASN A 32 9.62 13.12 -4.69
C ASN A 32 10.12 13.51 -3.29
N ARG A 33 9.43 14.42 -2.59
CA ARG A 33 9.80 14.77 -1.21
C ARG A 33 9.62 13.60 -0.25
N ILE A 34 8.62 12.74 -0.46
CA ILE A 34 8.45 11.49 0.30
C ILE A 34 9.61 10.54 0.03
N THR A 35 9.96 10.35 -1.25
CA THR A 35 11.06 9.42 -1.61
C THR A 35 12.42 9.88 -1.12
N ASP A 36 12.61 11.16 -0.90
CA ASP A 36 13.88 11.75 -0.44
C ASP A 36 13.97 11.92 1.09
N HIS A 37 12.85 11.71 1.82
CA HIS A 37 12.80 11.99 3.25
C HIS A 37 13.47 10.87 4.08
N PRO A 38 14.53 11.19 4.89
CA PRO A 38 15.31 10.18 5.60
C PRO A 38 14.48 9.29 6.54
N LEU A 39 13.61 9.89 7.36
CA LEU A 39 12.76 9.17 8.32
C LEU A 39 11.81 8.19 7.63
N LEU A 40 11.27 8.56 6.44
CA LEU A 40 10.38 7.69 5.69
C LEU A 40 11.15 6.53 5.03
N ARG A 41 12.36 6.79 4.54
CA ARG A 41 13.25 5.76 4.00
C ARG A 41 13.64 4.72 5.04
N GLU A 42 13.89 5.17 6.25
CA GLU A 42 14.29 4.31 7.37
C GLU A 42 13.11 3.46 7.86
N ARG A 43 11.96 4.08 8.17
CA ARG A 43 10.87 3.39 8.86
C ARG A 43 9.81 2.79 7.94
N TYR A 44 9.64 3.33 6.73
CA TYR A 44 8.58 2.92 5.79
C TYR A 44 9.13 2.70 4.37
N PRO A 45 10.20 1.90 4.21
CA PRO A 45 10.89 1.74 2.94
C PRO A 45 9.97 1.26 1.82
N LEU A 46 8.98 0.41 2.14
CA LEU A 46 8.04 -0.10 1.14
C LEU A 46 7.11 1.00 0.59
N LEU A 47 6.67 1.94 1.45
CA LEU A 47 5.92 3.11 1.00
C LEU A 47 6.77 3.99 0.08
N VAL A 48 8.03 4.23 0.44
CA VAL A 48 8.99 5.00 -0.36
C VAL A 48 9.23 4.34 -1.71
N GLN A 49 9.45 3.02 -1.73
CA GLN A 49 9.61 2.24 -2.96
C GLN A 49 8.41 2.41 -3.90
N ALA A 50 7.19 2.24 -3.38
CA ALA A 50 5.97 2.40 -4.18
C ALA A 50 5.75 3.85 -4.64
N CYS A 51 6.06 4.85 -3.81
CA CYS A 51 6.00 6.26 -4.21
C CYS A 51 6.97 6.57 -5.36
N HIS A 52 8.11 5.89 -5.42
CA HIS A 52 9.09 6.05 -6.50
C HIS A 52 8.58 5.56 -7.86
N THR A 53 7.65 4.61 -7.88
CA THR A 53 7.06 4.08 -9.13
C THR A 53 5.97 4.97 -9.73
N VAL A 54 5.47 5.96 -8.98
CA VAL A 54 4.40 6.85 -9.45
C VAL A 54 4.86 7.71 -10.62
N GLY A 55 4.28 7.51 -11.78
CA GLY A 55 4.47 8.33 -12.98
C GLY A 55 5.93 8.60 -13.36
N SER A 56 6.24 9.85 -13.70
CA SER A 56 7.60 10.34 -13.97
C SER A 56 8.11 11.21 -12.82
N HIS A 57 9.40 11.54 -12.86
CA HIS A 57 10.00 12.50 -11.92
C HIS A 57 9.24 13.85 -11.91
N GLN A 58 8.85 14.35 -13.09
CA GLN A 58 8.08 15.59 -13.23
C GLN A 58 6.69 15.48 -12.57
N ILE A 59 6.02 14.33 -12.76
CA ILE A 59 4.73 14.06 -12.10
C ILE A 59 4.91 14.00 -10.60
N ARG A 60 5.92 13.28 -10.09
CA ARG A 60 6.19 13.16 -8.65
C ARG A 60 6.57 14.47 -7.98
N ASN A 61 7.08 15.46 -8.72
CA ASN A 61 7.31 16.82 -8.21
C ASN A 61 6.01 17.60 -7.93
N ARG A 62 4.88 17.18 -8.50
CA ARG A 62 3.59 17.87 -8.39
C ARG A 62 2.51 17.03 -7.72
N ALA A 63 2.47 15.75 -8.01
CA ALA A 63 1.49 14.82 -7.42
C ALA A 63 1.78 14.62 -5.94
N THR A 64 0.73 14.66 -5.13
CA THR A 64 0.79 14.58 -3.67
C THR A 64 0.16 13.29 -3.14
N ILE A 65 0.61 12.87 -1.97
CA ILE A 65 0.06 11.66 -1.32
C ILE A 65 -1.44 11.83 -1.00
N GLY A 66 -1.84 13.00 -0.48
CA GLY A 66 -3.25 13.28 -0.19
C GLY A 66 -4.10 13.30 -1.46
N GLY A 67 -3.61 13.91 -2.55
CA GLY A 67 -4.28 13.90 -3.84
C GLY A 67 -4.47 12.49 -4.40
N ASN A 68 -3.46 11.62 -4.28
CA ASN A 68 -3.53 10.22 -4.71
C ASN A 68 -4.56 9.41 -3.89
N ILE A 69 -4.55 9.57 -2.57
CA ILE A 69 -5.50 8.90 -1.67
C ILE A 69 -6.94 9.35 -1.92
N VAL A 70 -7.18 10.66 -2.03
CA VAL A 70 -8.53 11.22 -2.28
C VAL A 70 -9.06 10.83 -3.66
N ASN A 71 -8.18 10.78 -4.67
CA ASN A 71 -8.54 10.29 -6.00
C ASN A 71 -8.97 8.82 -5.98
N ALA A 72 -8.45 8.03 -5.04
CA ALA A 72 -8.78 6.62 -4.83
C ALA A 72 -8.78 5.76 -6.10
N ALA A 73 -7.87 6.05 -7.03
CA ALA A 73 -7.71 5.21 -8.21
C ALA A 73 -7.28 3.79 -7.78
N PRO A 74 -7.88 2.72 -8.32
CA PRO A 74 -7.45 1.35 -7.99
C PRO A 74 -5.97 1.09 -8.24
N CYS A 75 -5.36 1.83 -9.16
CA CYS A 75 -3.94 1.78 -9.52
C CYS A 75 -3.08 2.80 -8.75
N GLY A 76 -3.55 3.31 -7.61
CA GLY A 76 -2.78 4.24 -6.77
C GLY A 76 -1.70 3.52 -5.99
N ASP A 77 -0.45 3.59 -6.47
CA ASP A 77 0.66 2.77 -5.99
C ASP A 77 1.04 3.01 -4.53
N SER A 78 0.84 4.21 -3.99
CA SER A 78 1.14 4.51 -2.58
C SER A 78 0.12 3.94 -1.59
N ILE A 79 -1.08 3.57 -2.06
CA ILE A 79 -2.18 3.16 -1.19
C ILE A 79 -1.95 1.76 -0.58
N PRO A 80 -1.58 0.70 -1.34
CA PRO A 80 -1.36 -0.62 -0.79
C PRO A 80 -0.31 -0.65 0.34
N PRO A 81 0.91 -0.10 0.18
CA PRO A 81 1.87 -0.08 1.28
C PRO A 81 1.43 0.82 2.45
N ALA A 82 0.70 1.91 2.22
CA ALA A 82 0.16 2.70 3.31
C ALA A 82 -0.87 1.91 4.15
N ILE A 83 -1.75 1.12 3.51
CA ILE A 83 -2.66 0.18 4.21
C ILE A 83 -1.86 -0.87 4.98
N LEU A 84 -0.78 -1.37 4.41
CA LEU A 84 0.08 -2.38 5.01
C LEU A 84 0.72 -1.92 6.32
N TYR A 85 1.04 -0.62 6.41
CA TYR A 85 1.52 0.06 7.61
C TYR A 85 0.39 0.61 8.52
N ASP A 86 -0.88 0.22 8.32
CA ASP A 86 -2.04 0.68 9.09
C ASP A 86 -2.20 2.22 9.08
N ALA A 87 -1.92 2.85 7.95
CA ALA A 87 -2.06 4.29 7.81
C ALA A 87 -3.47 4.77 8.17
N ARG A 88 -3.53 5.88 8.88
CA ARG A 88 -4.74 6.64 9.13
C ARG A 88 -4.67 7.97 8.38
N ILE A 89 -5.81 8.57 8.12
CA ILE A 89 -5.88 9.89 7.49
C ILE A 89 -6.67 10.85 8.37
N GLU A 90 -6.26 12.11 8.36
CA GLU A 90 -7.01 13.21 8.96
C GLU A 90 -7.75 13.98 7.87
N LEU A 91 -9.05 14.13 8.06
CA LEU A 91 -9.91 14.99 7.24
C LEU A 91 -10.31 16.21 8.07
N ARG A 92 -10.21 17.39 7.49
CA ARG A 92 -10.55 18.64 8.14
C ARG A 92 -11.51 19.46 7.31
N SER A 93 -12.52 20.04 7.97
CA SER A 93 -13.44 21.04 7.43
C SER A 93 -13.59 22.20 8.41
N LEU A 94 -14.41 23.17 8.08
CA LEU A 94 -14.79 24.24 9.03
C LEU A 94 -15.61 23.71 10.21
N ASN A 95 -16.25 22.55 10.06
CA ASN A 95 -17.10 21.92 11.06
C ASN A 95 -16.34 21.00 12.04
N GLY A 96 -15.06 20.74 11.78
CA GLY A 96 -14.25 19.91 12.65
C GLY A 96 -13.18 19.08 11.93
N VAL A 97 -12.60 18.18 12.71
CA VAL A 97 -11.54 17.27 12.30
C VAL A 97 -11.94 15.84 12.65
N ARG A 98 -11.73 14.90 11.74
CA ARG A 98 -11.89 13.47 12.02
C ARG A 98 -10.74 12.67 11.44
N THR A 99 -10.42 11.58 12.13
CA THR A 99 -9.38 10.62 11.72
C THR A 99 -10.01 9.25 11.53
N LEU A 100 -9.63 8.55 10.46
CA LEU A 100 -10.09 7.19 10.20
C LEU A 100 -9.00 6.38 9.49
N GLY A 101 -9.13 5.05 9.52
CA GLY A 101 -8.20 4.15 8.82
C GLY A 101 -8.24 4.36 7.30
N LEU A 102 -7.08 4.31 6.64
CA LEU A 102 -7.02 4.47 5.18
C LEU A 102 -7.85 3.40 4.45
N ALA A 103 -7.80 2.15 4.90
CA ALA A 103 -8.58 1.05 4.30
C ALA A 103 -10.11 1.27 4.45
N GLU A 104 -10.53 1.89 5.56
CA GLU A 104 -11.91 2.25 5.84
C GLU A 104 -12.36 3.44 4.96
N PHE A 105 -11.50 4.43 4.81
CA PHE A 105 -11.77 5.62 4.00
C PHE A 105 -12.12 5.30 2.54
N LEU A 106 -11.51 4.27 1.98
CA LEU A 106 -11.75 3.82 0.61
C LEU A 106 -13.03 2.98 0.54
N LEU A 107 -13.99 3.41 -0.25
CA LEU A 107 -15.24 2.66 -0.48
C LEU A 107 -15.14 1.75 -1.70
N SER A 108 -14.67 2.28 -2.82
CA SER A 108 -14.39 1.56 -4.06
C SER A 108 -13.46 2.40 -4.93
N GLY A 109 -13.14 1.94 -6.13
CA GLY A 109 -12.39 2.75 -7.08
C GLY A 109 -13.05 4.12 -7.31
N TYR A 110 -12.28 5.19 -7.11
CA TYR A 110 -12.70 6.60 -7.22
C TYR A 110 -13.81 7.03 -6.25
N LYS A 111 -14.04 6.26 -5.17
CA LYS A 111 -15.04 6.57 -4.15
C LYS A 111 -14.44 6.47 -2.76
N THR A 112 -14.60 7.51 -1.98
CA THR A 112 -14.10 7.64 -0.62
C THR A 112 -15.20 8.13 0.32
N GLN A 113 -14.92 8.09 1.62
CA GLN A 113 -15.80 8.65 2.65
C GLN A 113 -15.65 10.17 2.82
N ARG A 114 -14.83 10.86 1.99
CA ARG A 114 -14.62 12.31 2.06
C ARG A 114 -15.91 13.08 1.78
N GLN A 115 -16.26 14.01 2.64
CA GLN A 115 -17.34 14.96 2.40
C GLN A 115 -16.88 16.09 1.46
N PRO A 116 -17.80 16.78 0.77
CA PRO A 116 -17.46 17.84 -0.19
C PRO A 116 -16.62 18.99 0.39
N ASP A 117 -16.82 19.32 1.67
CA ASP A 117 -16.16 20.40 2.41
C ASP A 117 -14.90 19.95 3.16
N GLU A 118 -14.53 18.67 3.09
CA GLU A 118 -13.35 18.14 3.77
C GLU A 118 -12.11 18.20 2.90
N LEU A 119 -10.98 18.53 3.53
CA LEU A 119 -9.62 18.42 2.98
C LEU A 119 -8.86 17.31 3.72
N LEU A 120 -8.18 16.42 3.00
CA LEU A 120 -7.22 15.50 3.59
C LEU A 120 -5.97 16.28 3.97
N THR A 121 -5.76 16.45 5.26
CA THR A 121 -4.66 17.28 5.80
C THR A 121 -3.45 16.47 6.19
N LYS A 122 -3.65 15.22 6.65
CA LYS A 122 -2.55 14.37 7.12
C LYS A 122 -2.73 12.92 6.70
N VAL A 123 -1.61 12.25 6.46
CA VAL A 123 -1.46 10.81 6.47
C VAL A 123 -0.62 10.44 7.68
N ILE A 124 -1.15 9.61 8.56
CA ILE A 124 -0.56 9.25 9.86
C ILE A 124 -0.13 7.79 9.79
N LEU A 125 1.15 7.54 9.97
CA LEU A 125 1.74 6.23 9.96
C LEU A 125 2.14 5.85 11.40
N PRO A 126 1.51 4.83 12.00
CA PRO A 126 1.96 4.33 13.30
C PRO A 126 3.37 3.72 13.19
N PRO A 127 4.13 3.62 14.28
CA PRO A 127 5.38 2.88 14.28
C PRO A 127 5.17 1.48 13.71
N PRO A 128 6.10 0.97 12.86
CA PRO A 128 5.96 -0.36 12.28
C PRO A 128 5.81 -1.42 13.39
N ALA A 129 4.74 -2.21 13.33
CA ALA A 129 4.45 -3.25 14.34
C ALA A 129 5.56 -4.32 14.42
N ARG A 130 6.32 -4.49 13.34
CA ARG A 130 7.49 -5.37 13.22
C ARG A 130 8.56 -4.64 12.42
N PRO A 131 9.45 -3.86 13.07
CA PRO A 131 10.49 -3.08 12.38
C PRO A 131 11.46 -3.95 11.57
N GLN A 132 11.70 -5.20 12.01
CA GLN A 132 12.57 -6.16 11.33
C GLN A 132 11.91 -6.88 10.15
N ALA A 133 10.58 -6.77 10.00
CA ALA A 133 9.88 -7.43 8.88
C ALA A 133 10.41 -6.96 7.53
N LYS A 134 10.68 -7.90 6.66
CA LYS A 134 11.14 -7.63 5.29
C LYS A 134 9.97 -7.21 4.42
N GLY A 135 10.15 -6.12 3.69
CA GLY A 135 9.16 -5.58 2.78
C GLY A 135 9.41 -6.02 1.35
N PHE A 136 8.35 -6.39 0.63
CA PHE A 136 8.37 -6.76 -0.78
C PHE A 136 7.28 -5.99 -1.52
N TYR A 137 7.63 -5.44 -2.69
CA TYR A 137 6.71 -4.73 -3.55
C TYR A 137 6.89 -5.16 -5.00
N HIS A 138 5.88 -5.80 -5.56
CA HIS A 138 5.83 -6.16 -6.97
C HIS A 138 4.75 -5.34 -7.67
N GLN A 139 5.10 -4.79 -8.82
CA GLN A 139 4.22 -4.00 -9.67
C GLN A 139 4.28 -4.51 -11.11
N LEU A 140 3.13 -4.71 -11.71
CA LEU A 140 3.00 -5.06 -13.11
C LEU A 140 2.33 -3.94 -13.89
N GLY A 141 2.96 -3.56 -14.97
CA GLY A 141 2.40 -2.63 -15.94
C GLY A 141 2.74 -3.02 -17.38
N ARG A 142 2.37 -2.17 -18.32
CA ARG A 142 2.61 -2.43 -19.76
C ARG A 142 4.00 -2.02 -20.22
N ARG A 143 4.71 -1.20 -19.47
CA ARG A 143 5.99 -0.59 -19.84
C ARG A 143 6.81 -0.28 -18.61
N ASN A 144 8.11 -0.10 -18.79
CA ASN A 144 9.04 0.09 -17.66
C ASN A 144 9.04 1.53 -17.09
N ALA A 145 8.49 2.50 -17.80
CA ALA A 145 8.40 3.89 -17.36
C ALA A 145 7.03 4.48 -17.66
N LEU A 146 6.60 5.48 -16.86
CA LEU A 146 5.29 6.14 -16.97
C LEU A 146 4.16 5.12 -17.01
N ASN A 147 4.25 4.14 -16.13
CA ASN A 147 3.38 2.99 -16.12
C ASN A 147 2.08 3.28 -15.35
N ILE A 148 0.96 2.76 -15.86
CA ILE A 148 -0.27 2.62 -15.09
C ILE A 148 -0.31 1.19 -14.57
N THR A 149 -0.30 1.04 -13.25
CA THR A 149 -0.32 -0.25 -12.58
C THR A 149 -1.55 -1.06 -12.95
N ARG A 150 -1.33 -2.25 -13.47
CA ARG A 150 -2.38 -3.22 -13.76
C ARG A 150 -2.67 -4.12 -12.59
N GLN A 151 -1.62 -4.45 -11.84
CA GLN A 151 -1.64 -5.22 -10.62
C GLN A 151 -0.41 -4.87 -9.80
N SER A 152 -0.56 -4.82 -8.48
CA SER A 152 0.57 -4.78 -7.56
C SER A 152 0.27 -5.60 -6.32
N LEU A 153 1.32 -6.03 -5.66
CA LEU A 153 1.27 -6.75 -4.40
C LEU A 153 2.32 -6.16 -3.47
N SER A 154 1.90 -5.84 -2.27
CA SER A 154 2.77 -5.39 -1.18
C SER A 154 2.74 -6.41 -0.06
N ALA A 155 3.90 -6.75 0.49
CA ALA A 155 4.03 -7.68 1.60
C ALA A 155 4.98 -7.17 2.68
N LEU A 156 4.67 -7.48 3.94
CA LEU A 156 5.60 -7.44 5.08
C LEU A 156 5.63 -8.85 5.67
N LEU A 157 6.82 -9.44 5.74
CA LEU A 157 7.04 -10.78 6.26
C LEU A 157 8.14 -10.78 7.31
N ASP A 158 7.92 -11.52 8.39
CA ASP A 158 8.93 -11.82 9.40
C ASP A 158 8.90 -13.32 9.70
N PHE A 159 10.04 -13.88 10.10
CA PHE A 159 10.22 -15.31 10.32
C PHE A 159 10.69 -15.55 11.75
N ALA A 160 10.25 -16.65 12.33
CA ALA A 160 10.78 -17.17 13.56
C ALA A 160 12.10 -17.93 13.31
N ASP A 161 12.83 -18.24 14.37
CA ASP A 161 14.12 -18.93 14.31
C ASP A 161 14.03 -20.33 13.67
N ASP A 162 12.84 -20.95 13.75
CA ASP A 162 12.56 -22.26 13.11
C ASP A 162 12.19 -22.15 11.61
N GLY A 163 12.23 -20.95 11.04
CA GLY A 163 11.90 -20.68 9.64
C GLY A 163 10.41 -20.58 9.34
N THR A 164 9.54 -20.61 10.36
CA THR A 164 8.10 -20.38 10.16
C THR A 164 7.79 -18.90 10.03
N VAL A 165 6.74 -18.57 9.27
CA VAL A 165 6.26 -17.20 9.10
C VAL A 165 5.64 -16.72 10.42
N SER A 166 6.33 -15.86 11.16
CA SER A 166 5.88 -15.30 12.44
C SER A 166 4.99 -14.06 12.26
N TYR A 167 5.13 -13.37 11.13
CA TYR A 167 4.34 -12.19 10.78
C TYR A 167 4.13 -12.11 9.29
N CYS A 168 2.91 -11.83 8.88
CA CYS A 168 2.56 -11.71 7.47
C CYS A 168 1.47 -10.65 7.30
N ARG A 169 1.72 -9.71 6.41
CA ARG A 169 0.74 -8.77 5.88
C ARG A 169 0.85 -8.72 4.37
N LEU A 170 -0.29 -8.78 3.70
CA LEU A 170 -0.39 -8.76 2.24
C LEU A 170 -1.49 -7.79 1.82
N VAL A 171 -1.19 -6.88 0.92
CA VAL A 171 -2.18 -5.94 0.35
C VAL A 171 -2.08 -5.97 -1.16
N ASP A 172 -3.22 -6.17 -1.84
CA ASP A 172 -3.32 -6.05 -3.29
C ASP A 172 -3.40 -4.61 -3.76
N GLY A 173 -3.00 -4.37 -5.00
CA GLY A 173 -3.26 -3.14 -5.73
C GLY A 173 -3.76 -3.43 -7.14
N ALA A 174 -4.77 -2.68 -7.58
CA ALA A 174 -5.39 -2.75 -8.90
C ALA A 174 -6.02 -4.12 -9.27
N LEU A 175 -6.16 -5.03 -8.35
CA LEU A 175 -6.81 -6.33 -8.56
C LEU A 175 -8.31 -6.24 -8.25
N PHE A 176 -8.66 -5.86 -7.04
CA PHE A 176 -10.05 -5.70 -6.59
C PHE A 176 -10.62 -4.30 -6.88
N SER A 177 -11.81 -4.01 -6.35
CA SER A 177 -12.44 -2.69 -6.51
C SER A 177 -11.73 -1.59 -5.73
N LYS A 178 -11.03 -1.95 -4.67
CA LYS A 178 -10.12 -1.11 -3.88
C LYS A 178 -9.00 -1.97 -3.32
N PRO A 179 -7.84 -1.41 -3.00
CA PRO A 179 -6.78 -2.12 -2.28
C PRO A 179 -7.28 -2.63 -0.94
N GLN A 180 -6.94 -3.86 -0.57
CA GLN A 180 -7.36 -4.49 0.68
C GLN A 180 -6.37 -5.54 1.18
N ARG A 181 -6.44 -5.84 2.48
CA ARG A 181 -5.67 -6.93 3.09
C ARG A 181 -6.16 -8.29 2.57
N LEU A 182 -5.22 -9.17 2.25
CA LEU A 182 -5.49 -10.55 1.82
C LEU A 182 -5.48 -11.50 3.03
N LEU A 183 -6.40 -11.25 3.98
CA LEU A 183 -6.41 -11.91 5.30
C LEU A 183 -6.44 -13.44 5.22
N ASP A 184 -7.17 -14.02 4.26
CA ASP A 184 -7.24 -15.47 4.11
C ASP A 184 -5.90 -16.06 3.68
N ILE A 185 -5.16 -15.33 2.83
CA ILE A 185 -3.82 -15.73 2.40
C ILE A 185 -2.81 -15.59 3.54
N GLU A 186 -2.90 -14.50 4.31
CA GLU A 186 -2.07 -14.30 5.49
C GLU A 186 -2.23 -15.45 6.50
N ARG A 187 -3.48 -15.91 6.74
CA ARG A 187 -3.77 -17.07 7.60
C ARG A 187 -3.20 -18.38 7.04
N CYS A 188 -3.14 -18.53 5.72
CA CYS A 188 -2.54 -19.69 5.10
C CYS A 188 -1.03 -19.80 5.34
N LEU A 189 -0.34 -18.65 5.53
CA LEU A 189 1.10 -18.57 5.69
C LEU A 189 1.53 -18.57 7.16
N LEU A 190 0.81 -17.87 8.03
CA LEU A 190 1.17 -17.68 9.44
C LEU A 190 1.36 -19.02 10.18
N GLY A 191 2.47 -19.11 10.94
CA GLY A 191 2.84 -20.29 11.74
C GLY A 191 3.30 -21.49 10.92
N LYS A 192 3.54 -21.33 9.61
CA LYS A 192 3.99 -22.41 8.72
C LYS A 192 5.35 -22.07 8.09
N PRO A 193 6.15 -23.08 7.75
CA PRO A 193 7.35 -22.86 6.94
C PRO A 193 6.96 -22.37 5.54
N LEU A 194 7.73 -21.42 5.02
CA LEU A 194 7.50 -20.88 3.67
C LEU A 194 8.12 -21.81 2.62
N ASN A 195 7.54 -22.99 2.47
CA ASN A 195 7.95 -24.00 1.49
C ASN A 195 6.95 -24.09 0.32
N SER A 196 7.27 -24.93 -0.67
CA SER A 196 6.46 -25.11 -1.88
C SER A 196 5.02 -25.52 -1.58
N ASP A 197 4.78 -26.40 -0.59
CA ASP A 197 3.44 -26.90 -0.25
C ASP A 197 2.59 -25.79 0.36
N THR A 198 3.18 -24.99 1.28
CA THR A 198 2.50 -23.84 1.89
C THR A 198 2.18 -22.78 0.83
N ILE A 199 3.12 -22.47 -0.05
CA ILE A 199 2.92 -21.51 -1.15
C ILE A 199 1.84 -21.99 -2.11
N ASN A 200 1.87 -23.27 -2.51
CA ASN A 200 0.85 -23.83 -3.41
C ASN A 200 -0.55 -23.80 -2.78
N SER A 201 -0.67 -24.18 -1.51
CA SER A 201 -1.94 -24.10 -0.78
C SER A 201 -2.48 -22.66 -0.70
N ALA A 202 -1.61 -21.68 -0.44
CA ALA A 202 -1.98 -20.27 -0.45
C ALA A 202 -2.38 -19.78 -1.85
N CYS A 203 -1.70 -20.25 -2.92
CA CYS A 203 -2.07 -19.96 -4.31
C CYS A 203 -3.46 -20.48 -4.68
N GLU A 204 -3.84 -21.69 -4.22
CA GLU A 204 -5.18 -22.22 -4.46
C GLU A 204 -6.29 -21.41 -3.80
N VAL A 205 -6.04 -20.95 -2.56
CA VAL A 205 -6.98 -20.05 -1.85
C VAL A 205 -7.08 -18.71 -2.57
N LEU A 206 -5.93 -18.15 -2.97
CA LEU A 206 -5.85 -16.89 -3.71
C LEU A 206 -6.59 -16.97 -5.04
N ASP A 207 -6.41 -18.04 -5.78
CA ASP A 207 -7.07 -18.26 -7.08
C ASP A 207 -8.60 -18.24 -6.92
N LYS A 208 -9.13 -18.97 -5.94
CA LYS A 208 -10.56 -18.98 -5.60
C LYS A 208 -11.08 -17.61 -5.19
N LEU A 209 -10.31 -16.89 -4.36
CA LEU A 209 -10.64 -15.53 -3.91
C LEU A 209 -10.76 -14.57 -5.09
N ILE A 210 -9.78 -14.61 -6.01
CA ILE A 210 -9.78 -13.77 -7.20
C ILE A 210 -10.96 -14.13 -8.11
N TYR A 211 -11.20 -15.41 -8.37
CA TYR A 211 -12.31 -15.86 -9.20
C TYR A 211 -13.65 -15.38 -8.64
N ALA A 212 -13.88 -15.51 -7.35
CA ALA A 212 -15.10 -15.05 -6.69
C ALA A 212 -15.32 -13.53 -6.87
N ALA A 213 -14.24 -12.75 -6.79
CA ALA A 213 -14.33 -11.29 -6.84
C ALA A 213 -14.41 -10.71 -8.26
N ILE A 214 -13.67 -11.26 -9.22
CA ILE A 214 -13.52 -10.70 -10.56
C ILE A 214 -13.75 -11.70 -11.70
N GLY A 215 -14.03 -12.96 -11.43
CA GLY A 215 -14.08 -14.03 -12.44
C GLY A 215 -15.04 -13.78 -13.62
N LYS A 216 -16.07 -12.96 -13.40
CA LYS A 216 -17.01 -12.55 -14.45
C LYS A 216 -16.51 -11.37 -15.31
N ARG A 217 -15.38 -10.75 -14.98
CA ARG A 217 -14.84 -9.63 -15.75
C ARG A 217 -14.07 -10.16 -16.96
N TRP A 218 -14.15 -9.46 -18.09
CA TRP A 218 -13.38 -9.82 -19.31
C TRP A 218 -11.87 -9.91 -19.07
N SER A 219 -11.34 -9.16 -18.10
CA SER A 219 -9.92 -9.15 -17.76
C SER A 219 -9.49 -10.27 -16.80
N ALA A 220 -10.42 -11.07 -16.28
CA ALA A 220 -10.12 -12.10 -15.29
C ALA A 220 -9.17 -13.18 -15.85
N ALA A 221 -9.41 -13.62 -17.08
CA ALA A 221 -8.57 -14.63 -17.75
C ALA A 221 -7.08 -14.25 -17.79
N TYR A 222 -6.78 -12.94 -17.81
CA TYR A 222 -5.42 -12.43 -17.72
C TYR A 222 -4.99 -12.15 -16.26
N LYS A 223 -5.83 -11.42 -15.51
CA LYS A 223 -5.44 -10.91 -14.18
C LYS A 223 -5.25 -12.02 -13.16
N GLN A 224 -6.10 -13.03 -13.18
CA GLN A 224 -6.10 -14.10 -12.20
C GLN A 224 -4.78 -14.88 -12.21
N PRO A 225 -4.36 -15.55 -13.30
CA PRO A 225 -3.13 -16.33 -13.31
C PRO A 225 -1.88 -15.46 -13.11
N VAL A 226 -1.91 -14.22 -13.61
CA VAL A 226 -0.77 -13.30 -13.46
C VAL A 226 -0.59 -12.88 -12.00
N PHE A 227 -1.66 -12.61 -11.27
CA PHE A 227 -1.55 -12.23 -9.86
C PHE A 227 -1.12 -13.41 -8.98
N VAL A 228 -1.62 -14.62 -9.26
CA VAL A 228 -1.19 -15.84 -8.56
C VAL A 228 0.31 -16.09 -8.79
N ASN A 229 0.79 -15.91 -10.01
CA ASN A 229 2.23 -16.02 -10.30
C ASN A 229 3.04 -14.92 -9.62
N MET A 230 2.57 -13.66 -9.63
CA MET A 230 3.21 -12.54 -8.91
C MET A 230 3.34 -12.86 -7.40
N PHE A 231 2.29 -13.44 -6.80
CA PHE A 231 2.35 -13.88 -5.41
C PHE A 231 3.38 -14.99 -5.21
N ARG A 232 3.41 -16.00 -6.08
CA ARG A 232 4.38 -17.10 -6.04
C ARG A 232 5.82 -16.60 -6.14
N ASP A 233 6.09 -15.70 -7.08
CA ASP A 233 7.40 -15.10 -7.27
C ASP A 233 7.85 -14.29 -6.05
N MET A 234 6.94 -13.52 -5.46
CA MET A 234 7.19 -12.76 -4.23
C MET A 234 7.49 -13.68 -3.04
N MET A 235 6.76 -14.78 -2.88
CA MET A 235 7.04 -15.75 -1.81
C MET A 235 8.39 -16.45 -2.02
N ALA A 236 8.75 -16.78 -3.25
CA ALA A 236 10.06 -17.33 -3.56
C ALA A 236 11.20 -16.32 -3.31
N GLU A 237 10.98 -15.04 -3.57
CA GLU A 237 11.91 -13.96 -3.19
C GLU A 237 12.05 -13.85 -1.67
N ALA A 238 10.96 -13.88 -0.94
CA ALA A 238 10.94 -13.82 0.52
C ALA A 238 11.69 -15.00 1.14
N GLN A 239 11.50 -16.20 0.62
CA GLN A 239 12.21 -17.41 1.03
C GLN A 239 13.74 -17.24 0.85
N ARG A 240 14.19 -16.81 -0.31
CA ARG A 240 15.63 -16.53 -0.55
C ARG A 240 16.19 -15.45 0.38
N ALA A 241 15.41 -14.39 0.61
CA ALA A 241 15.82 -13.26 1.45
C ALA A 241 15.91 -13.64 2.94
N SER A 242 15.13 -14.63 3.40
CA SER A 242 15.18 -15.12 4.79
C SER A 242 16.31 -16.09 5.08
N GLY A 243 16.98 -16.61 4.04
CA GLY A 243 18.05 -17.60 4.18
C GLY A 243 17.58 -19.01 4.53
N ILE A 244 16.28 -19.28 4.31
CA ILE A 244 15.59 -20.54 4.59
C ILE A 244 15.57 -21.40 3.33
#